data_8fc5b54f217255c65a1cea0efb92ce66
#
_entry.id   8fc5b54f217255c65a1cea0efb92ce66
#
_cell.length_a   1.000
_cell.length_b   1.000
_cell.length_c   1.000
_cell.angle_alpha   90.00
_cell.angle_beta   90.00
_cell.angle_gamma   90.00
#
_symmetry.space_group_name_H-M   'P 1'
#
loop_
_entity.id
_entity.type
_entity.pdbx_description
1 polymer ?
#
loop_
_entity_poly.entity_id
_entity_poly.type
_entity_poly.pdbx_seq_one_letter_code
_entity_poly.pdbx_strand_id
1 'polypeptide(L)'
;KKKEEKQIKKMVERNPMTVDFYKRYQEIIEEYNRGKDEAVIKETFRKLIELVNSFSEEEADTRREGLTDEQKAIFDILRHGKKLEDKEKNEIKKISVELLEDLKQEKLKVDQWADKSVTAAAVFNTVSKTLFETLPYPSYQTDEIDLKTNLVYEHLKHQYFGGGMSVYGQY
;
A
#
# COMPACT_ATOMS: atom_id res chain seq x y z
N LYS A 1 -12.18 19.10 8.03
CA LYS A 1 -13.00 18.17 7.21
C LYS A 1 -12.45 18.03 5.77
N LYS A 2 -12.47 19.10 4.91
CA LYS A 2 -11.96 19.01 3.52
C LYS A 2 -10.46 18.73 3.40
N LYS A 3 -9.65 19.21 4.36
CA LYS A 3 -8.19 19.02 4.36
C LYS A 3 -7.82 17.60 4.76
N GLU A 4 -8.49 17.05 5.75
CA GLU A 4 -8.32 15.67 6.23
C GLU A 4 -8.77 14.67 5.15
N GLU A 5 -9.93 14.89 4.53
CA GLU A 5 -10.44 14.07 3.43
C GLU A 5 -9.46 14.00 2.25
N LYS A 6 -8.87 15.14 1.86
CA LYS A 6 -7.84 15.19 0.83
C LYS A 6 -6.58 14.44 1.22
N GLN A 7 -6.20 14.48 2.49
CA GLN A 7 -5.02 13.80 3.02
C GLN A 7 -5.22 12.28 3.03
N ILE A 8 -6.38 11.81 3.53
CA ILE A 8 -6.76 10.41 3.53
C ILE A 8 -6.88 9.85 2.11
N LYS A 9 -7.50 10.61 1.20
CA LYS A 9 -7.60 10.20 -0.20
C LYS A 9 -6.23 10.01 -0.86
N LYS A 10 -5.29 10.94 -0.65
CA LYS A 10 -3.91 10.80 -1.12
C LYS A 10 -3.21 9.57 -0.53
N MET A 11 -3.48 9.26 0.73
CA MET A 11 -2.89 8.12 1.41
C MET A 11 -3.39 6.81 0.81
N VAL A 12 -4.70 6.69 0.53
CA VAL A 12 -5.29 5.52 -0.15
C VAL A 12 -4.78 5.39 -1.58
N GLU A 13 -4.60 6.49 -2.31
CA GLU A 13 -4.03 6.48 -3.65
C GLU A 13 -2.59 5.94 -3.66
N ARG A 14 -1.82 6.21 -2.61
CA ARG A 14 -0.43 5.77 -2.50
C ARG A 14 -0.26 4.37 -1.94
N ASN A 15 -1.18 3.93 -1.09
CA ASN A 15 -1.13 2.61 -0.49
C ASN A 15 -2.55 2.01 -0.37
N PRO A 16 -2.92 1.05 -1.24
CA PRO A 16 -4.25 0.45 -1.23
C PRO A 16 -4.61 -0.26 0.08
N MET A 17 -3.63 -0.65 0.89
CA MET A 17 -3.89 -1.27 2.20
C MET A 17 -4.44 -0.27 3.24
N THR A 18 -4.41 1.03 2.94
CA THR A 18 -5.01 2.07 3.78
C THR A 18 -6.49 2.34 3.46
N VAL A 19 -7.08 1.60 2.53
CA VAL A 19 -8.49 1.77 2.13
C VAL A 19 -9.47 1.61 3.30
N ASP A 20 -9.14 0.76 4.27
CA ASP A 20 -9.97 0.53 5.45
C ASP A 20 -10.08 1.80 6.33
N PHE A 21 -9.02 2.61 6.38
CA PHE A 21 -9.06 3.91 7.05
C PHE A 21 -10.03 4.88 6.36
N TYR A 22 -10.02 4.91 5.03
CA TYR A 22 -10.93 5.75 4.27
C TYR A 22 -12.39 5.35 4.47
N LYS A 23 -12.70 4.06 4.48
CA LYS A 23 -14.04 3.54 4.78
C LYS A 23 -14.48 3.93 6.19
N ARG A 24 -13.63 3.72 7.21
CA ARG A 24 -13.92 4.14 8.59
C ARG A 24 -14.16 5.64 8.70
N TYR A 25 -13.36 6.45 8.01
CA TYR A 25 -13.58 7.89 7.96
C TYR A 25 -14.95 8.23 7.39
N GLN A 26 -15.35 7.61 6.26
CA GLN A 26 -16.66 7.83 5.65
C GLN A 26 -17.80 7.45 6.59
N GLU A 27 -17.72 6.30 7.25
CA GLU A 27 -18.70 5.83 8.23
C GLU A 27 -18.86 6.82 9.39
N ILE A 28 -17.74 7.31 9.95
CA ILE A 28 -17.74 8.31 11.02
C ILE A 28 -18.40 9.62 10.56
N ILE A 29 -18.12 10.07 9.34
CA ILE A 29 -18.72 11.29 8.79
C ILE A 29 -20.22 11.11 8.52
N GLU A 30 -20.65 9.93 8.09
CA GLU A 30 -22.06 9.62 7.93
C GLU A 30 -22.78 9.60 9.28
N GLU A 31 -22.22 8.99 10.33
CA GLU A 31 -22.76 9.05 11.69
C GLU A 31 -22.88 10.48 12.18
N TYR A 32 -21.87 11.32 11.96
CA TYR A 32 -21.89 12.72 12.32
C TYR A 32 -23.02 13.49 11.61
N ASN A 33 -23.21 13.22 10.32
CA ASN A 33 -24.25 13.91 9.54
C ASN A 33 -25.68 13.45 9.91
N ARG A 34 -25.84 12.22 10.42
CA ARG A 34 -27.12 11.68 10.91
C ARG A 34 -27.43 12.09 12.35
N GLY A 35 -26.40 12.34 13.16
CA GLY A 35 -26.53 12.65 14.57
C GLY A 35 -27.15 14.01 14.82
N LYS A 36 -28.29 14.02 15.51
CA LYS A 36 -28.95 15.23 16.01
C LYS A 36 -28.78 15.38 17.54
N ASP A 37 -28.17 14.40 18.18
CA ASP A 37 -27.96 14.33 19.63
C ASP A 37 -26.51 14.69 19.96
N GLU A 38 -26.32 15.53 20.99
CA GLU A 38 -25.01 15.97 21.48
C GLU A 38 -24.10 14.79 21.88
N ALA A 39 -24.67 13.72 22.44
CA ALA A 39 -23.95 12.52 22.84
C ALA A 39 -23.37 11.78 21.60
N VAL A 40 -24.16 11.68 20.53
CA VAL A 40 -23.72 11.06 19.27
C VAL A 40 -22.62 11.89 18.61
N ILE A 41 -22.75 13.21 18.61
CA ILE A 41 -21.74 14.12 18.06
C ILE A 41 -20.41 13.99 18.81
N LYS A 42 -20.46 13.91 20.14
CA LYS A 42 -19.26 13.77 20.98
C LYS A 42 -18.55 12.44 20.76
N GLU A 43 -19.32 11.35 20.67
CA GLU A 43 -18.77 10.01 20.39
C GLU A 43 -18.16 9.91 18.99
N THR A 44 -18.80 10.49 18.00
CA THR A 44 -18.31 10.55 16.61
C THR A 44 -17.00 11.35 16.52
N PHE A 45 -16.89 12.42 17.30
CA PHE A 45 -15.66 13.22 17.40
C PHE A 45 -14.52 12.43 18.04
N ARG A 46 -14.82 11.63 19.07
CA ARG A 46 -13.84 10.73 19.71
C ARG A 46 -13.31 9.70 18.73
N LYS A 47 -14.21 9.03 17.98
CA LYS A 47 -13.82 8.07 16.93
C LYS A 47 -12.94 8.72 15.86
N LEU A 48 -13.23 9.96 15.47
CA LEU A 48 -12.42 10.68 14.48
C LEU A 48 -11.01 10.99 15.01
N ILE A 49 -10.88 11.37 16.28
CA ILE A 49 -9.58 11.61 16.91
C ILE A 49 -8.77 10.30 16.99
N GLU A 50 -9.40 9.21 17.37
CA GLU A 50 -8.75 7.89 17.41
C GLU A 50 -8.27 7.45 16.03
N LEU A 51 -9.08 7.66 15.00
CA LEU A 51 -8.70 7.38 13.63
C LEU A 51 -7.50 8.22 13.18
N VAL A 52 -7.49 9.52 13.46
CA VAL A 52 -6.37 10.43 13.13
C VAL A 52 -5.09 10.04 13.88
N ASN A 53 -5.21 9.65 15.15
CA ASN A 53 -4.07 9.17 15.92
C ASN A 53 -3.49 7.87 15.35
N SER A 54 -4.35 6.94 14.91
CA SER A 54 -3.88 5.70 14.26
C SER A 54 -3.14 5.94 12.95
N PHE A 55 -3.49 6.99 12.19
CA PHE A 55 -2.70 7.42 11.02
C PHE A 55 -1.32 7.93 11.39
N SER A 56 -1.25 8.74 12.45
CA SER A 56 0.03 9.29 12.91
C SER A 56 0.96 8.18 13.41
N GLU A 57 0.42 7.14 14.01
CA GLU A 57 1.17 5.95 14.41
C GLU A 57 1.66 5.16 13.18
N GLU A 58 0.82 4.97 12.16
CA GLU A 58 1.18 4.29 10.92
C GLU A 58 2.31 5.04 10.16
N GLU A 59 2.24 6.37 10.08
CA GLU A 59 3.32 7.20 9.52
C GLU A 59 4.60 7.13 10.37
N ALA A 60 4.48 7.10 11.69
CA ALA A 60 5.61 6.95 12.59
C ALA A 60 6.27 5.56 12.44
N ASP A 61 5.46 4.51 12.28
CA ASP A 61 5.95 3.15 12.02
C ASP A 61 6.70 3.07 10.68
N THR A 62 6.21 3.71 9.63
CA THR A 62 6.92 3.80 8.35
C THR A 62 8.32 4.37 8.51
N ARG A 63 8.46 5.44 9.29
CA ARG A 63 9.76 6.07 9.57
C ARG A 63 10.66 5.18 10.41
N ARG A 64 10.10 4.47 11.40
CA ARG A 64 10.82 3.49 12.23
C ARG A 64 11.30 2.30 11.42
N GLU A 65 10.50 1.86 10.45
CA GLU A 65 10.82 0.76 9.56
C GLU A 65 11.93 1.10 8.54
N GLY A 66 12.25 2.39 8.35
CA GLY A 66 13.25 2.86 7.40
C GLY A 66 12.85 2.67 5.92
N LEU A 67 11.57 2.52 5.65
CA LEU A 67 11.02 2.38 4.30
C LEU A 67 10.52 3.72 3.77
N THR A 68 10.62 3.94 2.47
CA THR A 68 9.90 5.03 1.79
C THR A 68 8.41 4.68 1.67
N ASP A 69 7.55 5.68 1.38
CA ASP A 69 6.12 5.46 1.19
C ASP A 69 5.83 4.41 0.11
N GLU A 70 6.58 4.42 -0.99
CA GLU A 70 6.43 3.47 -2.09
C GLU A 70 6.91 2.04 -1.72
N GLN A 71 7.99 1.92 -0.97
CA GLN A 71 8.48 0.64 -0.45
C GLN A 71 7.52 0.07 0.59
N LYS A 72 7.00 0.92 1.48
CA LYS A 72 6.00 0.52 2.47
C LYS A 72 4.72 0.02 1.82
N ALA A 73 4.26 0.62 0.74
CA ALA A 73 3.07 0.15 0.04
C ALA A 73 3.21 -1.32 -0.41
N ILE A 74 4.34 -1.70 -0.97
CA ILE A 74 4.63 -3.10 -1.35
C ILE A 74 4.76 -3.98 -0.10
N PHE A 75 5.49 -3.53 0.92
CA PHE A 75 5.63 -4.25 2.18
C PHE A 75 4.27 -4.54 2.82
N ASP A 76 3.37 -3.56 2.87
CA ASP A 76 2.04 -3.72 3.44
C ASP A 76 1.17 -4.68 2.63
N ILE A 77 1.26 -4.67 1.30
CA ILE A 77 0.59 -5.65 0.44
C ILE A 77 1.07 -7.06 0.78
N LEU A 78 2.38 -7.27 0.87
CA LEU A 78 2.95 -8.59 1.12
C LEU A 78 2.60 -9.12 2.51
N ARG A 79 2.68 -8.29 3.55
CA ARG A 79 2.40 -8.69 4.93
C ARG A 79 0.91 -8.79 5.28
N HIS A 80 0.02 -8.20 4.49
CA HIS A 80 -1.41 -8.13 4.79
C HIS A 80 -2.01 -9.52 5.03
N GLY A 81 -2.74 -9.67 6.15
CA GLY A 81 -3.37 -10.93 6.55
C GLY A 81 -2.41 -11.99 7.10
N LYS A 82 -1.13 -11.64 7.33
CA LYS A 82 -0.10 -12.57 7.83
C LYS A 82 0.31 -12.24 9.25
N LYS A 83 0.50 -13.28 10.06
CA LYS A 83 1.20 -13.20 11.34
C LYS A 83 2.64 -13.66 11.11
N LEU A 84 3.55 -12.71 11.08
CA LEU A 84 4.95 -12.93 10.74
C LEU A 84 5.83 -12.70 11.95
N GLU A 85 6.87 -13.51 12.09
CA GLU A 85 7.96 -13.28 13.03
C GLU A 85 8.85 -12.11 12.57
N ASP A 86 9.64 -11.54 13.47
CA ASP A 86 10.50 -10.38 13.17
C ASP A 86 11.51 -10.68 12.05
N LYS A 87 12.02 -11.92 12.01
CA LYS A 87 12.91 -12.38 10.94
C LYS A 87 12.23 -12.32 9.57
N GLU A 88 11.03 -12.87 9.48
CA GLU A 88 10.23 -12.88 8.25
C GLU A 88 9.85 -11.48 7.81
N LYS A 89 9.46 -10.60 8.77
CA LYS A 89 9.19 -9.19 8.49
C LYS A 89 10.40 -8.49 7.86
N ASN A 90 11.59 -8.73 8.38
CA ASN A 90 12.82 -8.16 7.83
C ASN A 90 13.12 -8.69 6.43
N GLU A 91 12.87 -9.98 6.17
CA GLU A 91 12.99 -10.56 4.82
C GLU A 91 12.02 -9.90 3.85
N ILE A 92 10.76 -9.70 4.23
CA ILE A 92 9.76 -9.06 3.37
C ILE A 92 10.07 -7.59 3.14
N LYS A 93 10.62 -6.86 4.12
CA LYS A 93 11.12 -5.50 3.91
C LYS A 93 12.19 -5.46 2.82
N LYS A 94 13.17 -6.34 2.92
CA LYS A 94 14.26 -6.45 1.95
C LYS A 94 13.73 -6.75 0.55
N ILE A 95 12.82 -7.73 0.44
CA ILE A 95 12.15 -8.09 -0.82
C ILE A 95 11.43 -6.86 -1.41
N SER A 96 10.69 -6.11 -0.59
CA SER A 96 9.94 -4.93 -1.03
C SER A 96 10.84 -3.83 -1.60
N VAL A 97 11.99 -3.59 -0.98
CA VAL A 97 12.98 -2.62 -1.43
C VAL A 97 13.64 -3.07 -2.72
N GLU A 98 14.19 -4.28 -2.76
CA GLU A 98 14.94 -4.80 -3.90
C GLU A 98 14.06 -4.96 -5.13
N LEU A 99 12.86 -5.53 -4.98
CA LEU A 99 11.90 -5.69 -6.09
C LEU A 99 11.53 -4.34 -6.72
N LEU A 100 11.23 -3.35 -5.88
CA LEU A 100 10.83 -2.03 -6.39
C LEU A 100 11.99 -1.34 -7.10
N GLU A 101 13.18 -1.39 -6.54
CA GLU A 101 14.36 -0.77 -7.16
C GLU A 101 14.70 -1.42 -8.50
N ASP A 102 14.71 -2.73 -8.60
CA ASP A 102 14.93 -3.46 -9.84
C ASP A 102 13.92 -3.08 -10.93
N LEU A 103 12.64 -3.02 -10.55
CA LEU A 103 11.59 -2.62 -11.48
C LEU A 103 11.72 -1.17 -11.94
N LYS A 104 12.07 -0.25 -11.04
CA LYS A 104 12.25 1.18 -11.34
C LYS A 104 13.46 1.45 -12.22
N GLN A 105 14.51 0.66 -12.13
CA GLN A 105 15.73 0.86 -12.93
C GLN A 105 15.50 0.63 -14.41
N GLU A 106 14.66 -0.32 -14.78
CA GLU A 106 14.49 -0.72 -16.18
C GLU A 106 13.03 -0.69 -16.64
N LYS A 107 12.18 -1.51 -16.04
CA LYS A 107 10.87 -1.86 -16.59
C LYS A 107 9.82 -0.77 -16.42
N LEU A 108 9.77 -0.13 -15.27
CA LEU A 108 8.82 0.94 -14.98
C LEU A 108 9.20 2.28 -15.64
N LYS A 109 10.44 2.41 -16.15
CA LYS A 109 10.87 3.58 -16.94
C LYS A 109 10.30 3.59 -18.35
N VAL A 110 9.88 2.45 -18.87
CA VAL A 110 9.28 2.38 -20.21
C VAL A 110 7.98 3.17 -20.20
N ASP A 111 7.89 4.15 -21.10
CA ASP A 111 6.70 4.97 -21.23
C ASP A 111 5.48 4.11 -21.56
N GLN A 112 4.36 4.34 -20.83
CA GLN A 112 3.13 3.55 -20.96
C GLN A 112 3.38 2.03 -20.87
N TRP A 113 4.25 1.61 -19.97
CA TRP A 113 4.67 0.21 -19.84
C TRP A 113 3.48 -0.77 -19.65
N ALA A 114 2.43 -0.33 -18.95
CA ALA A 114 1.25 -1.14 -18.68
C ALA A 114 0.36 -1.37 -19.90
N ASP A 115 0.42 -0.47 -20.89
CA ASP A 115 -0.37 -0.55 -22.12
C ASP A 115 0.32 -1.39 -23.22
N LYS A 116 1.59 -1.71 -23.04
CA LYS A 116 2.38 -2.52 -23.96
C LYS A 116 2.47 -3.95 -23.45
N SER A 117 1.87 -4.90 -24.16
CA SER A 117 1.75 -6.31 -23.72
C SER A 117 3.08 -6.94 -23.31
N VAL A 118 4.17 -6.66 -24.02
CA VAL A 118 5.50 -7.22 -23.75
C VAL A 118 6.07 -6.67 -22.44
N THR A 119 6.03 -5.35 -22.23
CA THR A 119 6.53 -4.72 -21.01
C THR A 119 5.64 -5.03 -19.80
N ALA A 120 4.33 -5.04 -19.98
CA ALA A 120 3.39 -5.43 -18.95
C ALA A 120 3.64 -6.87 -18.47
N ALA A 121 3.81 -7.80 -19.41
CA ALA A 121 4.16 -9.18 -19.12
C ALA A 121 5.55 -9.30 -18.44
N ALA A 122 6.52 -8.51 -18.86
CA ALA A 122 7.85 -8.49 -18.25
C ALA A 122 7.81 -8.00 -16.79
N VAL A 123 7.01 -6.98 -16.47
CA VAL A 123 6.78 -6.51 -15.09
C VAL A 123 6.11 -7.61 -14.27
N PHE A 124 5.01 -8.18 -14.77
CA PHE A 124 4.29 -9.25 -14.09
C PHE A 124 5.20 -10.46 -13.79
N ASN A 125 5.95 -10.93 -14.79
CA ASN A 125 6.85 -12.06 -14.65
C ASN A 125 7.99 -11.77 -13.65
N THR A 126 8.52 -10.55 -13.61
CA THR A 126 9.53 -10.16 -12.61
C THR A 126 8.95 -10.20 -11.21
N VAL A 127 7.77 -9.65 -10.99
CA VAL A 127 7.08 -9.71 -9.68
C VAL A 127 6.83 -11.16 -9.28
N SER A 128 6.21 -11.95 -10.16
CA SER A 128 5.88 -13.36 -9.89
C SER A 128 7.12 -14.19 -9.53
N LYS A 129 8.16 -14.10 -10.36
CA LYS A 129 9.40 -14.83 -10.15
C LYS A 129 10.06 -14.43 -8.82
N THR A 130 10.21 -13.14 -8.57
CA THR A 130 10.85 -12.65 -7.34
C THR A 130 10.09 -13.13 -6.11
N LEU A 131 8.77 -12.98 -6.07
CA LEU A 131 7.97 -13.40 -4.91
C LEU A 131 8.00 -14.91 -4.72
N PHE A 132 7.96 -15.70 -5.79
CA PHE A 132 8.04 -17.15 -5.72
C PHE A 132 9.38 -17.65 -5.19
N GLU A 133 10.48 -16.99 -5.58
CA GLU A 133 11.84 -17.38 -5.17
C GLU A 133 12.22 -16.88 -3.77
N THR A 134 11.59 -15.80 -3.27
CA THR A 134 12.08 -15.09 -2.08
C THR A 134 11.14 -15.05 -0.89
N LEU A 135 9.83 -15.22 -1.09
CA LEU A 135 8.89 -15.22 0.05
C LEU A 135 9.09 -16.46 0.94
N PRO A 136 9.09 -16.29 2.28
CA PRO A 136 9.42 -17.36 3.20
C PRO A 136 8.36 -18.48 3.22
N TYR A 137 8.81 -19.71 2.98
CA TYR A 137 7.99 -20.91 3.17
C TYR A 137 8.16 -21.41 4.64
N PRO A 138 7.12 -21.92 5.32
CA PRO A 138 5.76 -22.17 4.82
C PRO A 138 4.78 -21.01 5.01
N SER A 139 5.24 -19.84 5.45
CA SER A 139 4.36 -18.69 5.72
C SER A 139 3.62 -18.20 4.48
N TYR A 140 4.18 -18.42 3.29
CA TYR A 140 3.53 -18.15 2.01
C TYR A 140 3.43 -19.43 1.20
N GLN A 141 2.20 -19.80 0.85
CA GLN A 141 1.87 -20.93 -0.04
C GLN A 141 1.75 -20.43 -1.49
N THR A 142 1.77 -21.33 -2.46
CA THR A 142 1.74 -20.99 -3.89
C THR A 142 0.55 -20.12 -4.29
N ASP A 143 -0.63 -20.44 -3.83
CA ASP A 143 -1.87 -19.67 -4.08
C ASP A 143 -1.83 -18.26 -3.47
N GLU A 144 -1.21 -18.12 -2.29
CA GLU A 144 -0.99 -16.81 -1.68
C GLU A 144 0.04 -15.99 -2.44
N ILE A 145 1.11 -16.62 -2.94
CA ILE A 145 2.13 -15.96 -3.77
C ILE A 145 1.49 -15.43 -5.06
N ASP A 146 0.64 -16.23 -5.69
CA ASP A 146 -0.11 -15.80 -6.88
C ASP A 146 -1.03 -14.62 -6.58
N LEU A 147 -1.74 -14.66 -5.45
CA LEU A 147 -2.57 -13.54 -5.00
C LEU A 147 -1.73 -12.28 -4.76
N LYS A 148 -0.61 -12.39 -4.04
CA LYS A 148 0.29 -11.26 -3.76
C LYS A 148 0.92 -10.71 -5.04
N THR A 149 1.28 -11.57 -5.97
CA THR A 149 1.79 -11.18 -7.29
C THR A 149 0.77 -10.28 -8.02
N ASN A 150 -0.48 -10.70 -8.08
CA ASN A 150 -1.54 -9.91 -8.71
C ASN A 150 -1.78 -8.58 -8.00
N LEU A 151 -1.81 -8.56 -6.67
CA LEU A 151 -1.99 -7.33 -5.88
C LEU A 151 -0.84 -6.34 -6.09
N VAL A 152 0.40 -6.80 -6.08
CA VAL A 152 1.58 -5.95 -6.34
C VAL A 152 1.55 -5.44 -7.78
N TYR A 153 1.27 -6.29 -8.76
CA TYR A 153 1.19 -5.90 -10.17
C TYR A 153 0.11 -4.83 -10.43
N GLU A 154 -1.10 -5.02 -9.90
CA GLU A 154 -2.18 -4.04 -10.03
C GLU A 154 -1.83 -2.72 -9.32
N HIS A 155 -1.18 -2.78 -8.16
CA HIS A 155 -0.66 -1.59 -7.48
C HIS A 155 0.34 -0.84 -8.36
N LEU A 156 1.33 -1.53 -8.93
CA LEU A 156 2.33 -0.92 -9.82
C LEU A 156 1.66 -0.28 -11.04
N LYS A 157 0.70 -0.95 -11.65
CA LYS A 157 -0.04 -0.46 -12.82
C LYS A 157 -0.78 0.85 -12.55
N HIS A 158 -1.32 1.01 -11.34
CA HIS A 158 -2.06 2.22 -10.96
C HIS A 158 -1.17 3.35 -10.41
N GLN A 159 0.03 3.05 -9.93
CA GLN A 159 0.88 4.01 -9.25
C GLN A 159 2.08 4.48 -10.10
N TYR A 160 2.51 3.70 -11.08
CA TYR A 160 3.68 3.99 -11.92
C TYR A 160 3.26 4.13 -13.39
N PHE A 161 3.42 5.35 -13.92
CA PHE A 161 2.88 5.71 -15.24
C PHE A 161 3.87 5.45 -16.40
N GLY A 162 5.12 5.10 -16.06
CA GLY A 162 6.22 5.03 -17.01
C GLY A 162 6.93 6.39 -17.20
N GLY A 163 7.98 6.40 -18.02
CA GLY A 163 8.77 7.62 -18.23
C GLY A 163 9.42 8.19 -16.97
N GLY A 164 9.64 7.39 -15.94
CA GLY A 164 10.18 7.84 -14.66
C GLY A 164 9.19 8.59 -13.77
N MET A 165 7.88 8.46 -14.01
CA MET A 165 6.81 9.16 -13.28
C MET A 165 5.92 8.21 -12.50
N SER A 166 5.58 8.61 -11.27
CA SER A 166 4.65 7.89 -10.40
C SER A 166 3.82 8.85 -9.56
N VAL A 167 2.83 8.32 -8.80
CA VAL A 167 2.10 9.09 -7.80
C VAL A 167 2.99 9.58 -6.66
N TYR A 168 4.15 8.96 -6.46
CA TYR A 168 5.14 9.33 -5.44
C TYR A 168 6.10 10.43 -5.92
N GLY A 169 6.12 10.71 -7.21
CA GLY A 169 6.98 11.69 -7.87
C GLY A 169 7.78 11.11 -9.02
N GLN A 170 8.81 11.82 -9.42
CA GLN A 170 9.77 11.41 -10.45
C GLN A 170 10.85 10.50 -9.84
N TYR A 171 11.28 9.47 -10.57
CA TYR A 171 12.33 8.53 -10.15
C TYR A 171 13.29 8.20 -11.29
#